data_673b241b83be48bea0b95ac61b63ea06
#
_entry.id   673b241b83be48bea0b95ac61b63ea06
#
_cell.length_a   1.000
_cell.length_b   1.000
_cell.length_c   1.000
_cell.angle_alpha   90.00
_cell.angle_beta   90.00
_cell.angle_gamma   90.00
#
_symmetry.space_group_name_H-M   'P 1'
#
loop_
_entity.id
_entity.type
_entity.pdbx_description
1 polymer ?
#
loop_
_entity_poly.entity_id
_entity_poly.type
_entity_poly.pdbx_seq_one_letter_code
_entity_poly.pdbx_strand_id
1 'polypeptide(L)'
;MKKKTLAIDTPFQKSDAYGALSMPVYHTLAYEFADADVMSDAFCGRIEEPDYSRVMNPTVNYLELKIKALTGADRVTAMSSGMAAISGALISLVEQGKNVVSSRHMFGNTYSLLTKTLPRFGVTTHLCDLTNLDEVRSAVDADTCCIFLEIITNPQLEVADLAALAEIAHEHNIPLVADTTAIPFTEFNAHELGVDIEVVSTTKYLSGGATSLGGIVIDYGGFPEFARRLHDEMLFNLGAYMTPHVAYMQNLGLENLNARYAMQVRNTEYLVNALRGLEQIKSVNYVGLPDNPFYALAQRQFGKTAGCMFTIDLESKEACFRFINKLKLVRRATNLFDNRTLAIHPASTIFGSFTDEQRAAMDVLDTTIRISVGLEDMDDIVEDFRQAL
;
A
#
# COMPACT_ATOMS: atom_id res chain seq x y z
N MET A 1 11.23 22.34 -2.96
CA MET A 1 11.65 21.59 -4.18
C MET A 1 10.47 20.77 -4.69
N LYS A 2 10.47 20.37 -5.98
CA LYS A 2 9.44 19.48 -6.52
C LYS A 2 9.68 18.03 -6.06
N LYS A 3 8.61 17.21 -5.93
CA LYS A 3 8.68 15.82 -5.44
C LYS A 3 9.77 14.97 -6.15
N LYS A 4 9.90 15.06 -7.48
CA LYS A 4 10.94 14.32 -8.24
C LYS A 4 12.38 14.66 -7.83
N THR A 5 12.65 15.92 -7.47
CA THR A 5 13.96 16.35 -6.98
C THR A 5 14.17 15.87 -5.54
N LEU A 6 13.13 15.99 -4.69
CA LEU A 6 13.19 15.51 -3.30
C LEU A 6 13.44 14.00 -3.21
N ALA A 7 12.84 13.21 -4.09
CA ALA A 7 13.06 11.76 -4.12
C ALA A 7 14.55 11.38 -4.35
N ILE A 8 15.31 12.22 -5.05
CA ILE A 8 16.72 11.98 -5.36
C ILE A 8 17.62 12.69 -4.34
N ASP A 9 17.36 13.97 -4.05
CA ASP A 9 18.27 14.87 -3.34
C ASP A 9 17.62 15.44 -2.06
N THR A 10 17.02 14.58 -1.24
CA THR A 10 16.64 14.97 0.12
C THR A 10 17.91 15.08 0.96
N PRO A 11 18.19 16.26 1.54
CA PRO A 11 19.37 16.44 2.37
C PRO A 11 19.36 15.50 3.57
N PHE A 12 20.47 14.86 3.84
CA PHE A 12 20.74 14.15 5.08
C PHE A 12 22.00 14.69 5.74
N GLN A 13 22.14 14.50 7.04
CA GLN A 13 23.33 14.93 7.74
C GLN A 13 24.51 14.08 7.26
N LYS A 14 25.39 14.69 6.45
CA LYS A 14 26.58 14.05 5.92
C LYS A 14 27.68 14.01 7.00
N SER A 15 27.53 13.12 7.96
CA SER A 15 28.56 12.82 8.96
C SER A 15 29.51 11.71 8.51
N ASP A 16 29.35 11.22 7.29
CA ASP A 16 30.23 10.20 6.72
C ASP A 16 31.64 10.75 6.46
N ALA A 17 32.65 10.09 7.01
CA ALA A 17 34.05 10.50 6.92
C ALA A 17 34.60 10.53 5.47
N TYR A 18 33.95 9.85 4.55
CA TYR A 18 34.33 9.73 3.14
C TYR A 18 33.51 10.58 2.18
N GLY A 19 32.49 11.30 2.68
CA GLY A 19 31.64 12.16 1.87
C GLY A 19 30.76 11.38 0.88
N ALA A 20 30.20 10.25 1.29
CA ALA A 20 29.35 9.42 0.45
C ALA A 20 28.20 10.23 -0.17
N LEU A 21 27.95 10.06 -1.47
CA LEU A 21 26.85 10.71 -2.19
C LEU A 21 25.51 10.11 -1.81
N SER A 22 25.45 8.78 -1.70
CA SER A 22 24.27 8.04 -1.26
C SER A 22 24.41 7.67 0.21
N MET A 23 23.30 7.56 0.94
CA MET A 23 23.29 7.15 2.33
C MET A 23 23.96 5.78 2.50
N PRO A 24 25.01 5.62 3.33
CA PRO A 24 25.63 4.34 3.60
C PRO A 24 24.68 3.37 4.31
N VAL A 25 24.96 2.07 4.19
CA VAL A 25 24.22 1.05 4.94
C VAL A 25 24.89 0.85 6.30
N TYR A 26 24.23 1.29 7.37
CA TYR A 26 24.65 1.05 8.75
C TYR A 26 24.17 -0.34 9.20
N HIS A 27 24.96 -1.36 8.87
CA HIS A 27 24.62 -2.75 9.18
C HIS A 27 25.16 -3.15 10.57
N THR A 28 24.68 -2.47 11.60
CA THR A 28 25.02 -2.72 13.01
C THR A 28 23.73 -2.86 13.84
N LEU A 29 23.82 -3.50 15.01
CA LEU A 29 22.71 -3.65 15.94
C LEU A 29 22.75 -2.62 17.07
N ALA A 30 23.96 -2.34 17.59
CA ALA A 30 24.19 -1.48 18.75
C ALA A 30 25.18 -0.37 18.40
N TYR A 31 25.13 0.68 19.18
CA TYR A 31 25.98 1.86 19.02
C TYR A 31 26.73 2.13 20.32
N GLU A 32 27.95 2.66 20.23
CA GLU A 32 28.76 3.06 21.37
C GLU A 32 28.51 4.54 21.69
N PHE A 33 28.36 4.86 22.95
CA PHE A 33 28.15 6.21 23.47
C PHE A 33 29.43 6.76 24.11
N ALA A 34 29.57 8.08 24.13
CA ALA A 34 30.73 8.76 24.69
C ALA A 34 30.87 8.50 26.18
N ASP A 35 29.75 8.43 26.90
CA ASP A 35 29.67 8.15 28.34
C ASP A 35 28.30 7.59 28.73
N ALA A 36 28.12 7.25 30.00
CA ALA A 36 26.88 6.66 30.54
C ALA A 36 25.72 7.67 30.60
N ASP A 37 25.99 8.95 30.73
CA ASP A 37 24.96 9.99 30.81
C ASP A 37 24.34 10.17 29.40
N VAL A 38 25.13 10.26 28.35
CA VAL A 38 24.71 10.30 26.95
C VAL A 38 23.90 9.04 26.60
N MET A 39 24.40 7.86 27.02
CA MET A 39 23.66 6.60 26.81
C MET A 39 22.29 6.63 27.52
N SER A 40 22.23 7.10 28.77
CA SER A 40 20.98 7.24 29.50
C SER A 40 20.02 8.20 28.81
N ASP A 41 20.52 9.30 28.27
CA ASP A 41 19.70 10.31 27.59
C ASP A 41 19.11 9.76 26.28
N ALA A 42 19.87 9.00 25.51
CA ALA A 42 19.40 8.33 24.31
C ALA A 42 18.29 7.31 24.63
N PHE A 43 18.52 6.39 25.58
CA PHE A 43 17.54 5.37 25.95
C PHE A 43 16.27 5.92 26.60
N CYS A 44 16.35 7.13 27.19
CA CYS A 44 15.19 7.83 27.74
C CYS A 44 14.51 8.77 26.73
N GLY A 45 14.97 8.81 25.47
CA GLY A 45 14.42 9.69 24.45
C GLY A 45 14.65 11.19 24.68
N ARG A 46 15.63 11.55 25.51
CA ARG A 46 15.98 12.96 25.79
C ARG A 46 16.85 13.57 24.69
N ILE A 47 17.54 12.70 23.92
CA ILE A 47 18.30 13.07 22.73
C ILE A 47 17.96 12.10 21.59
N GLU A 48 18.05 12.56 20.35
CA GLU A 48 17.82 11.74 19.14
C GLU A 48 19.13 11.13 18.66
N GLU A 49 19.56 10.05 19.31
CA GLU A 49 20.76 9.28 18.93
C GLU A 49 20.38 7.80 18.78
N PRO A 50 20.94 7.09 17.79
CA PRO A 50 20.69 5.66 17.63
C PRO A 50 21.16 4.89 18.87
N ASP A 51 20.26 4.12 19.46
CA ASP A 51 20.53 3.23 20.60
C ASP A 51 20.59 1.77 20.17
N TYR A 52 19.59 1.34 19.41
CA TYR A 52 19.46 -0.03 18.92
C TYR A 52 18.75 -0.06 17.56
N SER A 53 19.33 -0.74 16.57
CA SER A 53 18.85 -0.68 15.17
C SER A 53 17.43 -1.18 14.91
N ARG A 54 16.80 -1.90 15.85
CA ARG A 54 15.38 -2.23 15.76
C ARG A 54 14.48 -1.00 15.89
N VAL A 55 14.93 -0.01 16.63
CA VAL A 55 14.17 1.21 16.93
C VAL A 55 14.63 2.36 16.05
N MET A 56 15.93 2.61 16.01
CA MET A 56 16.55 3.69 15.26
C MET A 56 17.78 3.20 14.52
N ASN A 57 17.80 3.38 13.21
CA ASN A 57 18.95 3.08 12.37
C ASN A 57 19.15 4.16 11.32
N PRO A 58 20.34 4.76 11.14
CA PRO A 58 20.53 5.89 10.22
C PRO A 58 20.09 5.64 8.78
N THR A 59 20.24 4.42 8.27
CA THR A 59 19.81 4.07 6.90
C THR A 59 18.27 4.01 6.79
N VAL A 60 17.60 3.48 7.83
CA VAL A 60 16.13 3.42 7.89
C VAL A 60 15.56 4.83 8.06
N ASN A 61 16.11 5.59 9.00
CA ASN A 61 15.68 6.98 9.26
C ASN A 61 15.83 7.86 8.02
N TYR A 62 16.85 7.61 7.18
CA TYR A 62 17.00 8.36 5.93
C TYR A 62 15.86 8.06 4.93
N LEU A 63 15.40 6.82 4.84
CA LEU A 63 14.21 6.49 4.04
C LEU A 63 12.97 7.20 4.58
N GLU A 64 12.77 7.17 5.89
CA GLU A 64 11.66 7.86 6.57
C GLU A 64 11.70 9.37 6.34
N LEU A 65 12.88 9.99 6.46
CA LEU A 65 13.10 11.40 6.20
C LEU A 65 12.76 11.80 4.75
N LYS A 66 13.18 10.98 3.77
CA LYS A 66 12.83 11.20 2.36
C LYS A 66 11.31 11.17 2.15
N ILE A 67 10.63 10.17 2.70
CA ILE A 67 9.19 10.02 2.56
C ILE A 67 8.46 11.15 3.27
N LYS A 68 8.89 11.53 4.48
CA LYS A 68 8.38 12.71 5.20
C LYS A 68 8.51 13.99 4.36
N ALA A 69 9.65 14.22 3.74
CA ALA A 69 9.86 15.38 2.87
C ALA A 69 8.98 15.35 1.60
N LEU A 70 8.66 14.17 1.08
CA LEU A 70 7.82 13.97 -0.11
C LEU A 70 6.33 14.15 0.17
N THR A 71 5.87 13.75 1.35
CA THR A 71 4.45 13.71 1.73
C THR A 71 4.04 14.92 2.58
N GLY A 72 4.99 15.55 3.27
CA GLY A 72 4.71 16.60 4.25
C GLY A 72 4.17 16.04 5.58
N ALA A 73 4.30 14.75 5.81
CA ALA A 73 3.85 14.08 7.02
C ALA A 73 4.52 14.63 8.29
N ASP A 74 3.87 14.47 9.43
CA ASP A 74 4.48 14.73 10.74
C ASP A 74 5.47 13.63 11.09
N ARG A 75 5.10 12.38 10.88
CA ARG A 75 5.96 11.21 11.13
C ARG A 75 5.81 10.15 10.04
N VAL A 76 6.92 9.45 9.76
CA VAL A 76 6.94 8.26 8.92
C VAL A 76 7.61 7.14 9.70
N THR A 77 7.02 5.93 9.70
CA THR A 77 7.56 4.76 10.39
C THR A 77 7.73 3.61 9.40
N ALA A 78 8.96 3.17 9.22
CA ALA A 78 9.28 2.05 8.33
C ALA A 78 9.12 0.71 9.05
N MET A 79 8.42 -0.22 8.40
CA MET A 79 8.01 -1.51 8.95
C MET A 79 8.46 -2.68 8.07
N SER A 80 8.49 -3.88 8.64
CA SER A 80 9.01 -5.09 7.99
C SER A 80 8.22 -5.55 6.75
N SER A 81 6.97 -5.14 6.62
CA SER A 81 6.08 -5.50 5.49
C SER A 81 4.85 -4.58 5.43
N GLY A 82 4.13 -4.61 4.29
CA GLY A 82 2.83 -3.94 4.20
C GLY A 82 1.83 -4.42 5.25
N MET A 83 1.78 -5.73 5.52
CA MET A 83 0.92 -6.25 6.60
C MET A 83 1.36 -5.80 7.99
N ALA A 84 2.67 -5.61 8.23
CA ALA A 84 3.16 -5.01 9.48
C ALA A 84 2.71 -3.54 9.61
N ALA A 85 2.70 -2.78 8.51
CA ALA A 85 2.19 -1.41 8.49
C ALA A 85 0.68 -1.37 8.76
N ILE A 86 -0.12 -2.21 8.08
CA ILE A 86 -1.57 -2.29 8.29
C ILE A 86 -1.89 -2.72 9.72
N SER A 87 -1.33 -3.86 10.18
CA SER A 87 -1.58 -4.35 11.53
C SER A 87 -1.05 -3.39 12.59
N GLY A 88 0.10 -2.77 12.34
CA GLY A 88 0.68 -1.76 13.22
C GLY A 88 -0.22 -0.55 13.38
N ALA A 89 -0.72 0.00 12.28
CA ALA A 89 -1.64 1.12 12.32
C ALA A 89 -2.94 0.76 13.06
N LEU A 90 -3.57 -0.37 12.71
CA LEU A 90 -4.83 -0.77 13.34
C LEU A 90 -4.67 -1.09 14.83
N ILE A 91 -3.66 -1.89 15.22
CA ILE A 91 -3.43 -2.25 16.63
C ILE A 91 -3.13 -1.00 17.48
N SER A 92 -2.45 0.01 16.91
CA SER A 92 -2.17 1.26 17.61
C SER A 92 -3.41 2.13 17.84
N LEU A 93 -4.51 1.90 17.11
CA LEU A 93 -5.77 2.65 17.23
C LEU A 93 -6.82 1.94 18.07
N VAL A 94 -6.83 0.59 18.07
CA VAL A 94 -7.92 -0.18 18.67
C VAL A 94 -7.63 -0.61 20.10
N GLU A 95 -8.70 -0.92 20.81
CA GLU A 95 -8.71 -1.53 22.14
C GLU A 95 -9.79 -2.60 22.23
N GLN A 96 -9.72 -3.44 23.28
CA GLN A 96 -10.75 -4.45 23.53
C GLN A 96 -12.14 -3.80 23.68
N GLY A 97 -13.12 -4.35 23.00
CA GLY A 97 -14.52 -3.86 22.99
C GLY A 97 -14.78 -2.80 21.93
N LYS A 98 -13.78 -2.35 21.21
CA LYS A 98 -13.89 -1.36 20.13
C LYS A 98 -14.05 -2.00 18.75
N ASN A 99 -14.33 -1.17 17.75
CA ASN A 99 -14.52 -1.62 16.37
C ASN A 99 -13.79 -0.76 15.33
N VAL A 100 -13.66 -1.34 14.13
CA VAL A 100 -13.18 -0.68 12.91
C VAL A 100 -14.28 -0.74 11.86
N VAL A 101 -14.56 0.37 11.20
CA VAL A 101 -15.42 0.40 9.99
C VAL A 101 -14.51 0.22 8.78
N SER A 102 -14.87 -0.71 7.88
CA SER A 102 -14.04 -1.01 6.71
C SER A 102 -14.85 -1.55 5.54
N SER A 103 -14.23 -1.59 4.36
CA SER A 103 -14.83 -2.17 3.16
C SER A 103 -14.99 -3.68 3.27
N ARG A 104 -16.04 -4.21 2.65
CA ARG A 104 -16.13 -5.65 2.32
C ARG A 104 -15.17 -6.03 1.18
N HIS A 105 -14.75 -5.07 0.35
CA HIS A 105 -13.82 -5.24 -0.75
C HIS A 105 -12.42 -4.78 -0.34
N MET A 106 -11.52 -5.72 -0.15
CA MET A 106 -10.14 -5.46 0.25
C MET A 106 -9.24 -6.67 0.00
N PHE A 107 -7.95 -6.47 0.13
CA PHE A 107 -6.95 -7.54 0.06
C PHE A 107 -7.23 -8.65 1.08
N GLY A 108 -7.16 -9.91 0.64
CA GLY A 108 -7.57 -11.07 1.44
C GLY A 108 -6.89 -11.18 2.81
N ASN A 109 -5.61 -10.79 2.95
CA ASN A 109 -4.94 -10.83 4.25
C ASN A 109 -5.43 -9.73 5.18
N THR A 110 -5.75 -8.56 4.67
CA THR A 110 -6.35 -7.46 5.46
C THR A 110 -7.74 -7.86 5.94
N TYR A 111 -8.56 -8.45 5.07
CA TYR A 111 -9.84 -9.02 5.46
C TYR A 111 -9.69 -10.08 6.57
N SER A 112 -8.72 -10.98 6.42
CA SER A 112 -8.44 -12.01 7.43
C SER A 112 -7.93 -11.42 8.76
N LEU A 113 -7.13 -10.35 8.72
CA LEU A 113 -6.71 -9.61 9.92
C LEU A 113 -7.94 -9.06 10.66
N LEU A 114 -8.81 -8.35 9.96
CA LEU A 114 -10.00 -7.71 10.51
C LEU A 114 -11.05 -8.71 11.02
N THR A 115 -11.26 -9.83 10.30
CA THR A 115 -12.37 -10.75 10.60
C THR A 115 -11.99 -11.99 11.41
N LYS A 116 -10.68 -12.32 11.48
CA LYS A 116 -10.20 -13.53 12.19
C LYS A 116 -9.19 -13.23 13.28
N THR A 117 -8.26 -12.31 13.04
CA THR A 117 -7.15 -12.04 13.98
C THR A 117 -7.58 -11.06 15.07
N LEU A 118 -8.05 -9.88 14.73
CA LEU A 118 -8.46 -8.85 15.69
C LEU A 118 -9.63 -9.28 16.59
N PRO A 119 -10.63 -10.05 16.12
CA PRO A 119 -11.69 -10.56 17.00
C PRO A 119 -11.19 -11.42 18.16
N ARG A 120 -10.04 -12.09 18.03
CA ARG A 120 -9.42 -12.85 19.12
C ARG A 120 -8.92 -11.95 20.27
N PHE A 121 -8.78 -10.66 20.01
CA PHE A 121 -8.39 -9.62 20.98
C PHE A 121 -9.58 -8.74 21.39
N GLY A 122 -10.81 -9.17 21.03
CA GLY A 122 -12.02 -8.46 21.41
C GLY A 122 -12.33 -7.22 20.57
N VAL A 123 -11.72 -7.08 19.38
CA VAL A 123 -11.99 -6.00 18.41
C VAL A 123 -12.92 -6.52 17.33
N THR A 124 -14.00 -5.81 17.05
CA THR A 124 -14.95 -6.15 15.98
C THR A 124 -14.70 -5.31 14.72
N THR A 125 -15.28 -5.73 13.58
CA THR A 125 -15.21 -4.97 12.33
C THR A 125 -16.59 -4.85 11.73
N HIS A 126 -17.02 -3.63 11.43
CA HIS A 126 -18.23 -3.35 10.66
C HIS A 126 -17.85 -3.24 9.18
N LEU A 127 -18.13 -4.30 8.43
CA LEU A 127 -17.92 -4.34 6.99
C LEU A 127 -19.12 -3.74 6.26
N CYS A 128 -18.88 -2.72 5.45
CA CYS A 128 -19.90 -2.03 4.68
C CYS A 128 -19.43 -1.70 3.26
N ASP A 129 -20.33 -1.21 2.43
CA ASP A 129 -19.99 -0.64 1.14
C ASP A 129 -19.50 0.81 1.34
N LEU A 130 -18.20 1.05 1.21
CA LEU A 130 -17.61 2.38 1.38
C LEU A 130 -17.92 3.34 0.22
N THR A 131 -18.56 2.87 -0.84
CA THR A 131 -19.11 3.74 -1.90
C THR A 131 -20.51 4.26 -1.56
N ASN A 132 -21.16 3.68 -0.52
CA ASN A 132 -22.44 4.10 0.02
C ASN A 132 -22.25 4.83 1.36
N LEU A 133 -22.20 6.15 1.32
CA LEU A 133 -21.92 6.98 2.50
C LEU A 133 -22.98 6.86 3.60
N ASP A 134 -24.24 6.55 3.27
CA ASP A 134 -25.29 6.33 4.26
C ASP A 134 -25.07 5.03 5.04
N GLU A 135 -24.59 3.98 4.37
CA GLU A 135 -24.19 2.73 5.01
C GLU A 135 -22.99 2.96 5.95
N VAL A 136 -22.00 3.74 5.51
CA VAL A 136 -20.85 4.11 6.33
C VAL A 136 -21.27 4.89 7.58
N ARG A 137 -22.11 5.92 7.43
CA ARG A 137 -22.64 6.70 8.58
C ARG A 137 -23.38 5.81 9.57
N SER A 138 -24.11 4.82 9.08
CA SER A 138 -24.85 3.87 9.93
C SER A 138 -23.94 2.85 10.63
N ALA A 139 -22.75 2.59 10.07
CA ALA A 139 -21.78 1.63 10.61
C ALA A 139 -20.88 2.26 11.68
N VAL A 140 -20.69 3.58 11.67
CA VAL A 140 -19.88 4.30 12.68
C VAL A 140 -20.70 4.50 13.94
N ASP A 141 -20.15 4.10 15.09
CA ASP A 141 -20.74 4.25 16.42
C ASP A 141 -19.71 4.80 17.46
N ALA A 142 -20.14 4.88 18.73
CA ALA A 142 -19.30 5.39 19.83
C ALA A 142 -18.06 4.53 20.15
N ASP A 143 -18.03 3.30 19.66
CA ASP A 143 -16.91 2.36 19.86
C ASP A 143 -16.02 2.25 18.61
N THR A 144 -16.33 2.97 17.54
CA THR A 144 -15.50 3.00 16.34
C THR A 144 -14.21 3.77 16.57
N CYS A 145 -13.07 3.13 16.26
CA CYS A 145 -11.74 3.72 16.42
C CYS A 145 -11.18 4.34 15.14
N CYS A 146 -11.58 3.85 13.98
CA CYS A 146 -11.17 4.40 12.69
C CYS A 146 -12.06 3.89 11.55
N ILE A 147 -12.01 4.59 10.42
CA ILE A 147 -12.45 4.05 9.13
C ILE A 147 -11.17 3.63 8.39
N PHE A 148 -11.10 2.35 8.00
CA PHE A 148 -9.97 1.79 7.23
C PHE A 148 -10.41 1.40 5.82
N LEU A 149 -9.60 1.76 4.81
CA LEU A 149 -9.89 1.45 3.40
C LEU A 149 -8.65 1.22 2.54
N GLU A 150 -8.84 0.59 1.36
CA GLU A 150 -7.92 0.66 0.24
C GLU A 150 -8.41 1.74 -0.74
N ILE A 151 -7.54 2.64 -1.20
CA ILE A 151 -7.94 3.75 -2.10
C ILE A 151 -8.45 3.27 -3.46
N ILE A 152 -7.94 2.13 -3.93
CA ILE A 152 -8.44 1.33 -5.05
C ILE A 152 -8.40 -0.12 -4.60
N THR A 153 -9.55 -0.76 -4.54
CA THR A 153 -9.67 -2.13 -4.02
C THR A 153 -9.05 -3.17 -4.96
N ASN A 154 -8.58 -4.27 -4.39
CA ASN A 154 -7.95 -5.36 -5.12
C ASN A 154 -8.70 -6.68 -4.85
N PRO A 155 -9.33 -7.32 -5.85
CA PRO A 155 -9.23 -7.07 -7.29
C PRO A 155 -10.40 -6.27 -7.90
N GLN A 156 -11.39 -5.80 -7.14
CA GLN A 156 -12.64 -5.22 -7.65
C GLN A 156 -12.43 -3.87 -8.36
N LEU A 157 -11.36 -3.14 -8.02
CA LEU A 157 -11.00 -1.82 -8.58
C LEU A 157 -12.04 -0.73 -8.29
N GLU A 158 -12.71 -0.82 -7.16
CA GLU A 158 -13.55 0.26 -6.65
C GLU A 158 -12.69 1.39 -6.09
N VAL A 159 -13.17 2.61 -6.22
CA VAL A 159 -12.52 3.81 -5.67
C VAL A 159 -13.40 4.41 -4.60
N ALA A 160 -12.85 4.57 -3.40
CA ALA A 160 -13.52 5.24 -2.29
C ALA A 160 -13.42 6.77 -2.43
N ASP A 161 -14.47 7.51 -2.06
CA ASP A 161 -14.42 8.98 -1.96
C ASP A 161 -13.76 9.38 -0.63
N LEU A 162 -12.45 9.64 -0.71
CA LEU A 162 -11.61 9.92 0.47
C LEU A 162 -12.10 11.14 1.24
N ALA A 163 -12.45 12.22 0.55
CA ALA A 163 -12.89 13.45 1.20
C ALA A 163 -14.22 13.25 1.94
N ALA A 164 -15.18 12.56 1.32
CA ALA A 164 -16.46 12.28 1.95
C ALA A 164 -16.34 11.32 3.14
N LEU A 165 -15.45 10.32 3.06
CA LEU A 165 -15.18 9.41 4.17
C LEU A 165 -14.42 10.10 5.31
N ALA A 166 -13.52 11.04 4.99
CA ALA A 166 -12.84 11.86 5.98
C ALA A 166 -13.82 12.74 6.76
N GLU A 167 -14.80 13.36 6.08
CA GLU A 167 -15.86 14.13 6.75
C GLU A 167 -16.58 13.27 7.79
N ILE A 168 -16.98 12.04 7.42
CA ILE A 168 -17.66 11.13 8.37
C ILE A 168 -16.75 10.76 9.54
N ALA A 169 -15.49 10.42 9.27
CA ALA A 169 -14.52 10.08 10.33
C ALA A 169 -14.31 11.26 11.31
N HIS A 170 -14.10 12.45 10.76
CA HIS A 170 -13.83 13.65 11.57
C HIS A 170 -15.06 14.14 12.36
N GLU A 171 -16.29 13.95 11.87
CA GLU A 171 -17.52 14.20 12.63
C GLU A 171 -17.54 13.40 13.94
N HIS A 172 -16.90 12.24 13.96
CA HIS A 172 -16.79 11.35 15.14
C HIS A 172 -15.44 11.43 15.87
N ASN A 173 -14.54 12.35 15.46
CA ASN A 173 -13.18 12.51 15.99
C ASN A 173 -12.34 11.24 15.92
N ILE A 174 -12.48 10.45 14.86
CA ILE A 174 -11.69 9.26 14.55
C ILE A 174 -10.89 9.47 13.26
N PRO A 175 -9.72 8.81 13.11
CA PRO A 175 -8.92 8.94 11.90
C PRO A 175 -9.50 8.19 10.70
N LEU A 176 -9.31 8.76 9.50
CA LEU A 176 -9.38 8.04 8.25
C LEU A 176 -8.02 7.40 7.95
N VAL A 177 -7.97 6.07 7.91
CA VAL A 177 -6.76 5.29 7.61
C VAL A 177 -6.87 4.70 6.22
N ALA A 178 -5.96 5.05 5.32
CA ALA A 178 -5.98 4.60 3.94
C ALA A 178 -4.76 3.76 3.55
N ASP A 179 -4.99 2.57 3.00
CA ASP A 179 -3.96 1.85 2.25
C ASP A 179 -3.85 2.47 0.85
N THR A 180 -2.76 3.20 0.64
CA THR A 180 -2.49 3.93 -0.60
C THR A 180 -1.55 3.17 -1.53
N THR A 181 -1.35 1.88 -1.32
CA THR A 181 -0.43 1.04 -2.10
C THR A 181 -0.72 1.04 -3.60
N ALA A 182 -1.99 1.24 -4.02
CA ALA A 182 -2.38 1.20 -5.43
C ALA A 182 -1.84 2.37 -6.27
N ILE A 183 -1.61 3.53 -5.65
CA ILE A 183 -1.05 4.72 -6.30
C ILE A 183 0.05 5.29 -5.41
N PRO A 184 1.27 5.52 -5.94
CA PRO A 184 2.36 6.04 -5.14
C PRO A 184 2.05 7.40 -4.50
N PHE A 185 2.45 7.61 -3.25
CA PHE A 185 2.34 8.88 -2.53
C PHE A 185 3.09 10.05 -3.20
N THR A 186 3.94 9.75 -4.20
CA THR A 186 4.59 10.77 -5.04
C THR A 186 3.66 11.38 -6.08
N GLU A 187 2.57 10.70 -6.45
CA GLU A 187 1.67 11.08 -7.54
C GLU A 187 0.43 11.86 -7.07
N PHE A 188 0.02 11.68 -5.83
CA PHE A 188 -1.09 12.43 -5.23
C PHE A 188 -0.77 12.82 -3.79
N ASN A 189 -1.66 13.53 -3.11
CA ASN A 189 -1.53 13.92 -1.71
C ASN A 189 -2.77 13.45 -0.95
N ALA A 190 -2.63 12.36 -0.21
CA ALA A 190 -3.74 11.76 0.53
C ALA A 190 -4.23 12.68 1.67
N HIS A 191 -3.32 13.41 2.31
CA HIS A 191 -3.69 14.35 3.38
C HIS A 191 -4.57 15.50 2.89
N GLU A 192 -4.35 16.01 1.68
CA GLU A 192 -5.23 17.02 1.07
C GLU A 192 -6.66 16.51 0.81
N LEU A 193 -6.84 15.18 0.80
CA LEU A 193 -8.13 14.50 0.68
C LEU A 193 -8.70 14.06 2.04
N GLY A 194 -8.09 14.51 3.14
CA GLY A 194 -8.55 14.26 4.51
C GLY A 194 -8.05 12.95 5.14
N VAL A 195 -7.13 12.24 4.50
CA VAL A 195 -6.51 11.04 5.10
C VAL A 195 -5.58 11.47 6.23
N ASP A 196 -5.75 10.89 7.42
CA ASP A 196 -4.95 11.16 8.61
C ASP A 196 -3.73 10.25 8.70
N ILE A 197 -3.91 8.99 8.28
CA ILE A 197 -2.87 7.96 8.35
C ILE A 197 -2.87 7.19 7.02
N GLU A 198 -1.71 7.16 6.35
CA GLU A 198 -1.51 6.25 5.22
C GLU A 198 -0.74 5.00 5.65
N VAL A 199 -1.13 3.85 5.10
CA VAL A 199 -0.31 2.65 5.12
C VAL A 199 0.06 2.27 3.69
N VAL A 200 1.32 1.88 3.47
CA VAL A 200 1.82 1.55 2.14
C VAL A 200 2.64 0.27 2.20
N SER A 201 2.32 -0.68 1.33
CA SER A 201 3.21 -1.81 1.08
C SER A 201 4.35 -1.38 0.16
N THR A 202 5.49 -1.04 0.75
CA THR A 202 6.69 -0.64 -0.02
C THR A 202 7.32 -1.80 -0.80
N THR A 203 6.86 -3.03 -0.55
CA THR A 203 7.12 -4.23 -1.37
C THR A 203 6.76 -3.99 -2.84
N LYS A 204 5.83 -3.09 -3.12
CA LYS A 204 5.26 -2.87 -4.44
C LYS A 204 6.12 -1.88 -5.23
N TYR A 205 5.66 -0.67 -5.43
CA TYR A 205 6.38 0.32 -6.25
C TYR A 205 7.78 0.66 -5.73
N LEU A 206 7.99 0.75 -4.40
CA LEU A 206 9.27 1.18 -3.85
C LEU A 206 10.37 0.14 -4.00
N SER A 207 10.05 -1.15 -3.97
CA SER A 207 11.08 -2.19 -4.05
C SER A 207 11.87 -2.19 -5.36
N GLY A 208 11.39 -1.49 -6.39
CA GLY A 208 12.11 -1.33 -7.65
C GLY A 208 12.19 -2.60 -8.50
N GLY A 209 11.32 -3.59 -8.28
CA GLY A 209 11.26 -4.82 -9.07
C GLY A 209 11.14 -6.09 -8.22
N ALA A 210 10.32 -6.08 -7.17
CA ALA A 210 10.05 -7.21 -6.29
C ALA A 210 11.31 -7.77 -5.59
N THR A 211 12.18 -6.88 -5.12
CA THR A 211 13.48 -7.25 -4.54
C THR A 211 13.49 -7.29 -3.02
N SER A 212 12.54 -6.61 -2.37
CA SER A 212 12.48 -6.52 -0.91
C SER A 212 11.05 -6.40 -0.40
N LEU A 213 10.79 -6.96 0.76
CA LEU A 213 9.55 -6.75 1.53
C LEU A 213 9.70 -5.50 2.38
N GLY A 214 8.62 -4.72 2.52
CA GLY A 214 8.59 -3.60 3.43
C GLY A 214 7.21 -2.95 3.50
N GLY A 215 7.03 -2.11 4.49
CA GLY A 215 5.86 -1.28 4.67
C GLY A 215 6.23 0.05 5.30
N ILE A 216 5.38 1.03 5.18
CA ILE A 216 5.48 2.29 5.90
C ILE A 216 4.12 2.70 6.43
N VAL A 217 4.15 3.40 7.56
CA VAL A 217 3.02 4.17 8.08
C VAL A 217 3.41 5.64 7.98
N ILE A 218 2.55 6.43 7.37
CA ILE A 218 2.69 7.88 7.20
C ILE A 218 1.62 8.52 8.06
N ASP A 219 2.03 9.26 9.07
CA ASP A 219 1.15 9.93 10.03
C ASP A 219 1.21 11.44 9.79
N TYR A 220 0.05 12.06 9.57
CA TYR A 220 -0.08 13.49 9.33
C TYR A 220 -0.32 14.30 10.59
N GLY A 221 -0.29 13.66 11.76
CA GLY A 221 -0.60 14.30 13.05
C GLY A 221 -2.11 14.31 13.34
N GLY A 222 -2.50 15.01 14.38
CA GLY A 222 -3.91 15.04 14.82
C GLY A 222 -4.26 13.97 15.86
N PHE A 223 -3.56 12.84 15.86
CA PHE A 223 -3.76 11.73 16.81
C PHE A 223 -2.45 11.36 17.54
N PRO A 224 -1.98 12.17 18.50
CA PRO A 224 -0.64 12.01 19.10
C PRO A 224 -0.45 10.68 19.83
N GLU A 225 -1.50 10.10 20.41
CA GLU A 225 -1.45 8.80 21.08
C GLU A 225 -1.17 7.66 20.07
N PHE A 226 -1.66 7.79 18.84
CA PHE A 226 -1.37 6.85 17.76
C PHE A 226 0.14 6.75 17.46
N ALA A 227 0.79 7.88 17.22
CA ALA A 227 2.22 7.92 16.92
C ALA A 227 3.07 7.30 18.04
N ARG A 228 2.72 7.59 19.31
CA ARG A 228 3.38 7.01 20.47
C ARG A 228 3.20 5.49 20.53
N ARG A 229 1.96 4.99 20.41
CA ARG A 229 1.66 3.55 20.45
C ARG A 229 2.31 2.80 19.28
N LEU A 230 2.30 3.37 18.07
CA LEU A 230 2.96 2.77 16.92
C LEU A 230 4.46 2.55 17.17
N HIS A 231 5.13 3.53 17.75
CA HIS A 231 6.55 3.46 18.08
C HIS A 231 6.80 2.47 19.23
N ASP A 232 6.17 2.69 20.40
CA ASP A 232 6.47 1.95 21.62
C ASP A 232 6.02 0.49 21.55
N GLU A 233 4.85 0.24 20.95
CA GLU A 233 4.25 -1.09 20.95
C GLU A 233 4.69 -1.88 19.70
N MET A 234 4.65 -1.27 18.52
CA MET A 234 4.91 -2.02 17.28
C MET A 234 6.41 -2.18 16.98
N LEU A 235 7.22 -1.14 17.17
CA LEU A 235 8.67 -1.26 16.98
C LEU A 235 9.37 -1.84 18.21
N PHE A 236 9.17 -1.25 19.40
CA PHE A 236 9.84 -1.70 20.61
C PHE A 236 9.39 -3.10 21.02
N ASN A 237 8.09 -3.31 21.24
CA ASN A 237 7.58 -4.52 21.85
C ASN A 237 7.37 -5.65 20.86
N LEU A 238 6.75 -5.38 19.69
CA LEU A 238 6.43 -6.40 18.69
C LEU A 238 7.51 -6.57 17.62
N GLY A 239 8.46 -5.63 17.51
CA GLY A 239 9.64 -5.78 16.66
C GLY A 239 9.33 -5.76 15.16
N ALA A 240 8.31 -5.00 14.73
CA ALA A 240 7.88 -4.92 13.32
C ALA A 240 8.77 -4.00 12.46
N TYR A 241 10.06 -3.93 12.72
CA TYR A 241 11.02 -3.00 12.12
C TYR A 241 11.46 -3.39 10.71
N MET A 242 11.85 -2.40 9.91
CA MET A 242 12.54 -2.59 8.64
C MET A 242 14.05 -2.73 8.85
N THR A 243 14.69 -3.66 8.13
CA THR A 243 16.15 -3.80 8.22
C THR A 243 16.87 -2.74 7.38
N PRO A 244 18.11 -2.32 7.76
CA PRO A 244 18.87 -1.31 7.00
C PRO A 244 19.11 -1.69 5.54
N HIS A 245 19.35 -2.96 5.26
CA HIS A 245 19.54 -3.43 3.89
C HIS A 245 18.27 -3.25 3.03
N VAL A 246 17.11 -3.57 3.59
CA VAL A 246 15.81 -3.35 2.93
C VAL A 246 15.57 -1.86 2.71
N ALA A 247 15.82 -1.02 3.71
CA ALA A 247 15.68 0.44 3.59
C ALA A 247 16.57 1.01 2.48
N TYR A 248 17.82 0.53 2.37
CA TYR A 248 18.73 0.92 1.29
C TYR A 248 18.17 0.54 -0.10
N MET A 249 17.70 -0.71 -0.26
CA MET A 249 17.10 -1.16 -1.52
C MET A 249 15.88 -0.32 -1.91
N GLN A 250 15.06 0.03 -0.94
CA GLN A 250 13.87 0.85 -1.18
C GLN A 250 14.20 2.32 -1.46
N ASN A 251 15.26 2.87 -0.88
CA ASN A 251 15.79 4.18 -1.27
C ASN A 251 16.18 4.22 -2.75
N LEU A 252 16.87 3.19 -3.24
CA LEU A 252 17.21 3.09 -4.68
C LEU A 252 15.96 3.01 -5.56
N GLY A 253 14.96 2.23 -5.12
CA GLY A 253 13.69 2.13 -5.82
C GLY A 253 12.89 3.43 -5.82
N LEU A 254 12.94 4.20 -4.74
CA LEU A 254 12.26 5.50 -4.61
C LEU A 254 12.81 6.53 -5.59
N GLU A 255 14.12 6.59 -5.79
CA GLU A 255 14.77 7.57 -6.68
C GLU A 255 14.30 7.47 -8.13
N ASN A 256 13.95 6.29 -8.60
CA ASN A 256 13.46 6.07 -9.97
C ASN A 256 11.95 5.74 -10.06
N LEU A 257 11.23 5.82 -8.93
CA LEU A 257 9.81 5.44 -8.83
C LEU A 257 8.95 6.16 -9.86
N ASN A 258 9.04 7.50 -9.95
CA ASN A 258 8.19 8.27 -10.87
C ASN A 258 8.41 7.93 -12.34
N ALA A 259 9.65 7.60 -12.75
CA ALA A 259 9.94 7.20 -14.12
C ALA A 259 9.32 5.83 -14.45
N ARG A 260 9.47 4.86 -13.55
CA ARG A 260 8.88 3.52 -13.71
C ARG A 260 7.35 3.59 -13.70
N TYR A 261 6.78 4.27 -12.74
CA TYR A 261 5.34 4.41 -12.60
C TYR A 261 4.69 5.06 -13.82
N ALA A 262 5.26 6.17 -14.31
CA ALA A 262 4.76 6.83 -15.51
C ALA A 262 4.80 5.92 -16.76
N MET A 263 5.80 5.05 -16.87
CA MET A 263 5.86 4.06 -17.93
C MET A 263 4.81 2.96 -17.74
N GLN A 264 4.67 2.42 -16.54
CA GLN A 264 3.67 1.40 -16.22
C GLN A 264 2.24 1.88 -16.48
N VAL A 265 1.91 3.13 -16.14
CA VAL A 265 0.58 3.72 -16.44
C VAL A 265 0.32 3.74 -17.94
N ARG A 266 1.27 4.28 -18.74
CA ARG A 266 1.14 4.30 -20.21
C ARG A 266 0.99 2.89 -20.79
N ASN A 267 1.78 1.95 -20.29
CA ASN A 267 1.74 0.55 -20.69
C ASN A 267 0.37 -0.08 -20.36
N THR A 268 -0.18 0.26 -19.19
CA THR A 268 -1.52 -0.23 -18.80
C THR A 268 -2.60 0.30 -19.72
N GLU A 269 -2.60 1.60 -19.99
CA GLU A 269 -3.55 2.22 -20.92
C GLU A 269 -3.45 1.61 -22.33
N TYR A 270 -2.23 1.38 -22.81
CA TYR A 270 -2.01 0.74 -24.12
C TYR A 270 -2.58 -0.68 -24.15
N LEU A 271 -2.23 -1.51 -23.16
CA LEU A 271 -2.67 -2.90 -23.08
C LEU A 271 -4.19 -3.01 -22.92
N VAL A 272 -4.78 -2.23 -22.03
CA VAL A 272 -6.23 -2.17 -21.83
C VAL A 272 -6.96 -1.85 -23.15
N ASN A 273 -6.50 -0.85 -23.89
CA ASN A 273 -7.11 -0.48 -25.17
C ASN A 273 -6.95 -1.57 -26.24
N ALA A 274 -5.80 -2.27 -26.25
CA ALA A 274 -5.55 -3.37 -27.20
C ALA A 274 -6.39 -4.62 -26.93
N LEU A 275 -6.84 -4.80 -25.67
CA LEU A 275 -7.63 -5.97 -25.25
C LEU A 275 -9.13 -5.74 -25.37
N ARG A 276 -9.59 -4.48 -25.33
CA ARG A 276 -11.01 -4.15 -25.48
C ARG A 276 -11.52 -4.55 -26.86
N GLY A 277 -12.63 -5.25 -26.87
CA GLY A 277 -13.28 -5.69 -28.11
C GLY A 277 -12.76 -7.02 -28.68
N LEU A 278 -11.82 -7.68 -28.02
CA LEU A 278 -11.48 -9.06 -28.36
C LEU A 278 -12.63 -9.98 -27.93
N GLU A 279 -13.08 -10.85 -28.83
CA GLU A 279 -14.30 -11.68 -28.69
C GLU A 279 -14.26 -12.57 -27.43
N GLN A 280 -13.07 -13.05 -27.09
CA GLN A 280 -12.87 -13.97 -25.95
C GLN A 280 -12.91 -13.24 -24.57
N ILE A 281 -12.76 -11.91 -24.57
CA ILE A 281 -12.76 -11.09 -23.35
C ILE A 281 -14.15 -10.52 -23.14
N LYS A 282 -14.82 -10.93 -22.07
CA LYS A 282 -16.20 -10.50 -21.75
C LYS A 282 -16.25 -9.07 -21.22
N SER A 283 -15.28 -8.72 -20.40
CA SER A 283 -15.13 -7.38 -19.83
C SER A 283 -13.67 -7.03 -19.58
N VAL A 284 -13.38 -5.75 -19.61
CA VAL A 284 -12.10 -5.17 -19.14
C VAL A 284 -12.46 -4.11 -18.10
N ASN A 285 -12.04 -4.31 -16.87
CA ASN A 285 -12.26 -3.34 -15.80
C ASN A 285 -10.94 -2.62 -15.48
N TYR A 286 -10.90 -1.33 -15.70
CA TYR A 286 -9.78 -0.44 -15.38
C TYR A 286 -10.30 0.94 -15.03
N VAL A 287 -9.88 1.47 -13.89
CA VAL A 287 -10.35 2.76 -13.36
C VAL A 287 -10.04 3.94 -14.30
N GLY A 288 -9.02 3.80 -15.14
CA GLY A 288 -8.63 4.80 -16.15
C GLY A 288 -9.51 4.85 -17.40
N LEU A 289 -10.50 3.98 -17.55
CA LEU A 289 -11.42 3.99 -18.68
C LEU A 289 -12.56 4.99 -18.44
N PRO A 290 -12.90 5.84 -19.43
CA PRO A 290 -13.98 6.84 -19.28
C PRO A 290 -15.37 6.26 -19.00
N ASP A 291 -15.61 5.02 -19.36
CA ASP A 291 -16.84 4.27 -19.11
C ASP A 291 -16.83 3.50 -17.78
N ASN A 292 -15.74 3.54 -17.01
CA ASN A 292 -15.68 2.98 -15.66
C ASN A 292 -16.47 3.88 -14.70
N PRO A 293 -17.32 3.32 -13.81
CA PRO A 293 -18.15 4.10 -12.88
C PRO A 293 -17.34 4.99 -11.93
N PHE A 294 -16.10 4.61 -11.62
CA PHE A 294 -15.21 5.35 -10.72
C PHE A 294 -14.27 6.32 -11.44
N TYR A 295 -14.29 6.39 -12.78
CA TYR A 295 -13.37 7.21 -13.56
C TYR A 295 -13.34 8.68 -13.10
N ALA A 296 -14.51 9.31 -13.01
CA ALA A 296 -14.60 10.73 -12.64
C ALA A 296 -14.07 11.00 -11.22
N LEU A 297 -14.35 10.10 -10.27
CA LEU A 297 -13.85 10.18 -8.91
C LEU A 297 -12.34 10.00 -8.86
N ALA A 298 -11.81 8.99 -9.54
CA ALA A 298 -10.38 8.73 -9.63
C ALA A 298 -9.62 9.91 -10.25
N GLN A 299 -10.14 10.50 -11.34
CA GLN A 299 -9.55 11.70 -11.95
C GLN A 299 -9.53 12.89 -10.99
N ARG A 300 -10.56 13.07 -10.18
CA ARG A 300 -10.62 14.14 -9.17
C ARG A 300 -9.60 13.93 -8.06
N GLN A 301 -9.42 12.71 -7.58
CA GLN A 301 -8.55 12.38 -6.45
C GLN A 301 -7.08 12.18 -6.84
N PHE A 302 -6.83 11.47 -7.94
CA PHE A 302 -5.51 11.02 -8.33
C PHE A 302 -4.97 11.71 -9.60
N GLY A 303 -5.73 12.63 -10.18
CA GLY A 303 -5.37 13.31 -11.42
C GLY A 303 -5.41 12.34 -12.62
N LYS A 304 -4.38 12.37 -13.46
CA LYS A 304 -4.35 11.59 -14.70
C LYS A 304 -3.89 10.12 -14.52
N THR A 305 -3.76 9.65 -13.29
CA THR A 305 -3.33 8.27 -13.04
C THR A 305 -4.46 7.44 -12.46
N ALA A 306 -4.54 6.18 -12.88
CA ALA A 306 -5.49 5.19 -12.39
C ALA A 306 -4.79 3.90 -11.93
N GLY A 307 -3.48 3.98 -11.65
CA GLY A 307 -2.66 2.83 -11.29
C GLY A 307 -2.30 1.95 -12.48
N CYS A 308 -1.67 0.81 -12.17
CA CYS A 308 -1.11 -0.11 -13.17
C CYS A 308 -1.68 -1.52 -13.02
N MET A 309 -2.93 -1.61 -12.54
CA MET A 309 -3.66 -2.85 -12.34
C MET A 309 -5.02 -2.76 -13.02
N PHE A 310 -5.40 -3.83 -13.71
CA PHE A 310 -6.73 -3.99 -14.30
C PHE A 310 -7.16 -5.45 -14.22
N THR A 311 -8.44 -5.72 -14.47
CA THR A 311 -8.96 -7.09 -14.58
C THR A 311 -9.62 -7.32 -15.93
N ILE A 312 -9.61 -8.59 -16.35
CA ILE A 312 -10.41 -9.08 -17.47
C ILE A 312 -11.27 -10.23 -17.00
N ASP A 313 -12.47 -10.35 -17.55
CA ASP A 313 -13.30 -11.52 -17.36
C ASP A 313 -13.35 -12.36 -18.62
N LEU A 314 -13.21 -13.67 -18.46
CA LEU A 314 -13.38 -14.66 -19.52
C LEU A 314 -14.69 -15.44 -19.29
N GLU A 315 -14.93 -16.43 -20.14
CA GLU A 315 -16.17 -17.20 -20.13
C GLU A 315 -16.34 -18.05 -18.85
N SER A 316 -15.25 -18.63 -18.35
CA SER A 316 -15.26 -19.54 -17.19
C SER A 316 -13.88 -19.60 -16.53
N LYS A 317 -13.83 -20.21 -15.34
CA LYS A 317 -12.59 -20.53 -14.64
C LYS A 317 -11.62 -21.36 -15.48
N GLU A 318 -12.13 -22.33 -16.23
CA GLU A 318 -11.33 -23.17 -17.12
C GLU A 318 -10.72 -22.34 -18.26
N ALA A 319 -11.48 -21.36 -18.78
CA ALA A 319 -10.97 -20.41 -19.78
C ALA A 319 -9.85 -19.56 -19.18
N CYS A 320 -10.03 -19.05 -17.96
CA CYS A 320 -8.98 -18.30 -17.25
C CYS A 320 -7.71 -19.13 -17.09
N PHE A 321 -7.84 -20.38 -16.68
CA PHE A 321 -6.69 -21.26 -16.48
C PHE A 321 -6.00 -21.61 -17.80
N ARG A 322 -6.76 -21.91 -18.89
CA ARG A 322 -6.19 -22.14 -20.21
C ARG A 322 -5.40 -20.92 -20.69
N PHE A 323 -5.98 -19.73 -20.57
CA PHE A 323 -5.33 -18.46 -20.93
C PHE A 323 -4.03 -18.27 -20.15
N ILE A 324 -4.09 -18.27 -18.81
CA ILE A 324 -2.92 -18.05 -17.96
C ILE A 324 -1.82 -19.09 -18.23
N ASN A 325 -2.19 -20.34 -18.52
CA ASN A 325 -1.23 -21.42 -18.79
C ASN A 325 -0.54 -21.28 -20.15
N LYS A 326 -1.19 -20.64 -21.14
CA LYS A 326 -0.61 -20.40 -22.46
C LYS A 326 0.32 -19.18 -22.51
N LEU A 327 0.23 -18.25 -21.52
CA LEU A 327 1.10 -17.08 -21.45
C LEU A 327 2.58 -17.49 -21.37
N LYS A 328 3.43 -16.83 -22.19
CA LYS A 328 4.86 -17.10 -22.32
C LYS A 328 5.74 -16.02 -21.68
N LEU A 329 5.38 -14.75 -21.88
CA LEU A 329 6.10 -13.59 -21.33
C LEU A 329 5.51 -13.15 -20.00
N VAL A 330 4.19 -12.98 -19.93
CA VAL A 330 3.49 -12.61 -18.70
C VAL A 330 3.66 -13.69 -17.63
N ARG A 331 4.02 -13.28 -16.43
CA ARG A 331 4.39 -14.21 -15.34
C ARG A 331 3.21 -14.55 -14.44
N ARG A 332 3.09 -15.82 -14.09
CA ARG A 332 2.15 -16.33 -13.08
C ARG A 332 2.73 -16.10 -11.68
N ALA A 333 2.48 -14.90 -11.14
CA ALA A 333 3.00 -14.50 -9.83
C ALA A 333 2.04 -13.54 -9.11
N THR A 334 2.01 -13.63 -7.80
CA THR A 334 1.05 -12.91 -6.95
C THR A 334 1.42 -11.46 -6.63
N ASN A 335 2.57 -10.98 -7.03
CA ASN A 335 2.97 -9.60 -6.76
C ASN A 335 2.11 -8.57 -7.55
N LEU A 336 2.29 -7.29 -7.24
CA LEU A 336 1.69 -6.14 -7.91
C LEU A 336 2.77 -5.12 -8.20
N PHE A 337 2.58 -4.34 -9.30
CA PHE A 337 3.43 -3.19 -9.61
C PHE A 337 4.92 -3.56 -9.71
N ASP A 338 5.17 -4.78 -10.13
CA ASP A 338 6.50 -5.30 -10.48
C ASP A 338 6.99 -4.67 -11.79
N ASN A 339 8.28 -4.74 -12.06
CA ASN A 339 8.82 -4.39 -13.38
C ASN A 339 8.36 -5.36 -14.47
N ARG A 340 7.84 -6.52 -14.11
CA ARG A 340 7.28 -7.54 -14.99
C ARG A 340 5.78 -7.53 -14.99
N THR A 341 5.17 -7.77 -16.13
CA THR A 341 3.72 -7.99 -16.25
C THR A 341 3.34 -9.33 -15.63
N LEU A 342 2.37 -9.29 -14.71
CA LEU A 342 1.93 -10.43 -13.91
C LEU A 342 0.45 -10.69 -14.10
N ALA A 343 0.05 -11.97 -14.15
CA ALA A 343 -1.34 -12.39 -14.19
C ALA A 343 -1.63 -13.46 -13.15
N ILE A 344 -2.76 -13.31 -12.45
CA ILE A 344 -3.30 -14.31 -11.52
C ILE A 344 -4.81 -14.46 -11.70
N HIS A 345 -5.33 -15.59 -11.25
CA HIS A 345 -6.76 -15.82 -11.04
C HIS A 345 -7.06 -15.60 -9.54
N PRO A 346 -7.64 -14.45 -9.12
CA PRO A 346 -7.77 -14.09 -7.71
C PRO A 346 -8.51 -15.13 -6.88
N ALA A 347 -9.63 -15.65 -7.38
CA ALA A 347 -10.48 -16.61 -6.68
C ALA A 347 -9.74 -17.89 -6.25
N SER A 348 -8.78 -18.36 -7.05
CA SER A 348 -8.00 -19.57 -6.75
C SER A 348 -6.61 -19.30 -6.15
N THR A 349 -6.23 -18.04 -5.94
CA THR A 349 -4.92 -17.67 -5.41
C THR A 349 -5.05 -16.85 -4.13
N ILE A 350 -5.15 -15.53 -4.22
CA ILE A 350 -5.18 -14.63 -3.05
C ILE A 350 -6.47 -14.79 -2.21
N PHE A 351 -7.52 -15.36 -2.79
CA PHE A 351 -8.78 -15.74 -2.11
C PHE A 351 -9.03 -17.25 -2.10
N GLY A 352 -8.04 -18.06 -2.44
CA GLY A 352 -8.19 -19.53 -2.54
C GLY A 352 -8.48 -20.25 -1.21
N SER A 353 -8.20 -19.60 -0.08
CA SER A 353 -8.53 -20.11 1.27
C SER A 353 -9.90 -19.66 1.80
N PHE A 354 -10.63 -18.86 1.03
CA PHE A 354 -11.98 -18.38 1.38
C PHE A 354 -13.04 -19.34 0.87
N THR A 355 -14.16 -19.44 1.58
CA THR A 355 -15.31 -20.20 1.12
C THR A 355 -15.98 -19.54 -0.10
N ASP A 356 -16.83 -20.28 -0.81
CA ASP A 356 -17.56 -19.74 -1.96
C ASP A 356 -18.48 -18.58 -1.54
N GLU A 357 -19.11 -18.70 -0.37
CA GLU A 357 -19.96 -17.64 0.20
C GLU A 357 -19.17 -16.39 0.54
N GLN A 358 -17.95 -16.54 1.09
CA GLN A 358 -17.08 -15.42 1.40
C GLN A 358 -16.60 -14.72 0.11
N ARG A 359 -16.21 -15.50 -0.92
CA ARG A 359 -15.84 -14.93 -2.22
C ARG A 359 -17.00 -14.19 -2.88
N ALA A 360 -18.21 -14.77 -2.81
CA ALA A 360 -19.41 -14.15 -3.34
C ALA A 360 -19.74 -12.83 -2.61
N ALA A 361 -19.62 -12.79 -1.28
CA ALA A 361 -19.83 -11.58 -0.48
C ALA A 361 -18.81 -10.46 -0.74
N MET A 362 -17.64 -10.84 -1.32
CA MET A 362 -16.56 -9.92 -1.70
C MET A 362 -16.51 -9.67 -3.22
N ASP A 363 -17.50 -10.09 -3.98
CA ASP A 363 -17.56 -9.99 -5.43
C ASP A 363 -16.30 -10.52 -6.15
N VAL A 364 -15.72 -11.60 -5.64
CA VAL A 364 -14.58 -12.28 -6.22
C VAL A 364 -15.06 -13.39 -7.15
N LEU A 365 -15.03 -13.11 -8.45
CA LEU A 365 -15.58 -13.98 -9.48
C LEU A 365 -14.58 -15.05 -9.94
N ASP A 366 -15.07 -16.25 -10.27
CA ASP A 366 -14.27 -17.33 -10.85
C ASP A 366 -13.91 -17.10 -12.34
N THR A 367 -14.44 -16.04 -12.95
CA THR A 367 -14.16 -15.66 -14.35
C THR A 367 -13.10 -14.57 -14.48
N THR A 368 -12.62 -14.01 -13.36
CA THR A 368 -11.75 -12.84 -13.34
C THR A 368 -10.27 -13.22 -13.33
N ILE A 369 -9.52 -12.56 -14.20
CA ILE A 369 -8.04 -12.53 -14.17
C ILE A 369 -7.60 -11.12 -13.82
N ARG A 370 -6.72 -10.98 -12.81
CA ARG A 370 -6.09 -9.72 -12.46
C ARG A 370 -4.73 -9.62 -13.14
N ILE A 371 -4.49 -8.49 -13.80
CA ILE A 371 -3.24 -8.15 -14.46
C ILE A 371 -2.58 -6.96 -13.76
N SER A 372 -1.29 -7.05 -13.47
CA SER A 372 -0.45 -5.97 -13.01
C SER A 372 0.62 -5.72 -14.07
N VAL A 373 0.63 -4.53 -14.66
CA VAL A 373 1.43 -4.23 -15.85
C VAL A 373 2.84 -3.79 -15.47
N GLY A 374 3.82 -4.31 -16.18
CA GLY A 374 5.25 -4.04 -16.01
C GLY A 374 5.80 -2.99 -16.98
N LEU A 375 7.10 -3.15 -17.26
CA LEU A 375 7.90 -2.20 -18.04
C LEU A 375 8.30 -2.76 -19.41
N GLU A 376 7.81 -3.94 -19.75
CA GLU A 376 8.11 -4.60 -21.04
C GLU A 376 7.59 -3.78 -22.23
N ASP A 377 8.05 -4.12 -23.43
CA ASP A 377 7.44 -3.63 -24.66
C ASP A 377 6.01 -4.17 -24.78
N MET A 378 5.05 -3.27 -24.97
CA MET A 378 3.64 -3.66 -24.93
C MET A 378 3.16 -4.38 -26.17
N ASP A 379 3.82 -4.24 -27.32
CA ASP A 379 3.48 -5.03 -28.51
C ASP A 379 3.78 -6.51 -28.26
N ASP A 380 4.89 -6.82 -27.59
CA ASP A 380 5.21 -8.20 -27.19
C ASP A 380 4.19 -8.76 -26.19
N ILE A 381 3.74 -7.95 -25.25
CA ILE A 381 2.73 -8.36 -24.26
C ILE A 381 1.36 -8.55 -24.91
N VAL A 382 0.96 -7.66 -25.82
CA VAL A 382 -0.32 -7.81 -26.58
C VAL A 382 -0.30 -9.09 -27.40
N GLU A 383 0.81 -9.41 -28.08
CA GLU A 383 0.94 -10.66 -28.83
C GLU A 383 0.89 -11.89 -27.91
N ASP A 384 1.52 -11.81 -26.73
CA ASP A 384 1.43 -12.90 -25.73
C ASP A 384 0.00 -13.14 -25.26
N PHE A 385 -0.80 -12.08 -25.08
CA PHE A 385 -2.22 -12.19 -24.75
C PHE A 385 -3.01 -12.81 -25.92
N ARG A 386 -2.81 -12.32 -27.15
CA ARG A 386 -3.54 -12.80 -28.33
C ARG A 386 -3.32 -14.28 -28.61
N GLN A 387 -2.06 -14.75 -28.49
CA GLN A 387 -1.75 -16.15 -28.73
C GLN A 387 -2.26 -17.08 -27.61
N ALA A 388 -2.55 -16.51 -26.42
CA ALA A 388 -3.04 -17.25 -25.26
C ALA A 388 -4.57 -17.37 -25.24
N LEU A 389 -5.29 -16.40 -25.81
CA LEU A 389 -6.74 -16.43 -25.96
C LEU A 389 -7.16 -17.49 -27.00
#